data_430e6d3c8e57a837d95a1a53b50739ea
#
_entry.id   430e6d3c8e57a837d95a1a53b50739ea
#
_cell.length_a   1.000
_cell.length_b   1.000
_cell.length_c   1.000
_cell.angle_alpha   90.00
_cell.angle_beta   90.00
_cell.angle_gamma   90.00
#
_symmetry.space_group_name_H-M   'P 1'
#
loop_
_entity.id
_entity.type
_entity.pdbx_description
1 polymer ?
#
loop_
_entity_poly.entity_id
_entity_poly.type
_entity_poly.pdbx_seq_one_letter_code
_entity_poly.pdbx_strand_id
1 'polypeptide(L)'
;IRTEMVAPNGLDFEVDMIGDGDHLVICLHGFPEHSISWRFQLPYLARLGYRVWAPNLRGYGNSSAPRGIAAYSLENLMDDVGGLIDAAGCSEVTLMAHDWGAVIAWHFAMHKIRKIDRLVICNVPHPGPAAAAMNWGQLKKSWYILFFQLPRLPERMLLKSPGMGAMIQSTAAAPENFSEAVVALYDENARRNDNVSAMINYYRGLVRGGGMRRQKRLGLPIITVPTLMLWGEDDMALSIETTYGTENHVEDLTLRYLAGISHWVQQDAPEAVNTMLEAFLAGEPVPEYQALLGAASTSVLG
;
A
#
# COMPACT_ATOMS: atom_id res chain seq x y z
N ILE A 1 -4.00 -18.40 7.99
CA ILE A 1 -4.68 -17.42 7.12
C ILE A 1 -5.82 -18.14 6.41
N ARG A 2 -7.00 -17.56 6.39
CA ARG A 2 -8.16 -18.00 5.61
C ARG A 2 -8.45 -16.95 4.55
N THR A 3 -8.92 -17.34 3.39
CA THR A 3 -9.33 -16.44 2.33
C THR A 3 -10.85 -16.52 2.19
N GLU A 4 -11.53 -15.39 2.28
CA GLU A 4 -12.99 -15.31 2.19
C GLU A 4 -13.39 -14.22 1.20
N MET A 5 -14.60 -14.34 0.64
CA MET A 5 -15.22 -13.28 -0.17
C MET A 5 -16.07 -12.40 0.72
N VAL A 6 -15.81 -11.09 0.70
CA VAL A 6 -16.58 -10.07 1.40
C VAL A 6 -17.23 -9.17 0.35
N ALA A 7 -18.53 -8.92 0.47
CA ALA A 7 -19.30 -8.19 -0.53
C ALA A 7 -19.81 -6.82 -0.03
N PRO A 8 -18.94 -5.83 0.21
CA PRO A 8 -19.37 -4.48 0.47
C PRO A 8 -19.78 -3.77 -0.83
N ASN A 9 -20.70 -2.81 -0.76
CA ASN A 9 -21.05 -1.88 -1.86
C ASN A 9 -21.45 -2.57 -3.18
N GLY A 10 -21.90 -3.84 -3.14
CA GLY A 10 -22.32 -4.60 -4.32
C GLY A 10 -21.17 -5.12 -5.20
N LEU A 11 -19.93 -5.08 -4.69
CA LEU A 11 -18.75 -5.71 -5.27
C LEU A 11 -18.23 -6.79 -4.33
N ASP A 12 -17.65 -7.85 -4.88
CA ASP A 12 -17.02 -8.93 -4.14
C ASP A 12 -15.53 -8.65 -3.99
N PHE A 13 -15.00 -8.81 -2.79
CA PHE A 13 -13.56 -8.70 -2.47
C PHE A 13 -13.04 -9.99 -1.88
N GLU A 14 -11.99 -10.52 -2.47
CA GLU A 14 -11.20 -11.61 -1.90
C GLU A 14 -10.33 -11.03 -0.79
N VAL A 15 -10.45 -11.57 0.42
CA VAL A 15 -9.76 -11.04 1.61
C VAL A 15 -9.03 -12.16 2.33
N ASP A 16 -7.72 -12.01 2.49
CA ASP A 16 -6.94 -12.85 3.38
C ASP A 16 -7.12 -12.37 4.82
N MET A 17 -7.55 -13.25 5.70
CA MET A 17 -7.94 -12.93 7.07
C MET A 17 -7.22 -13.82 8.08
N ILE A 18 -6.84 -13.24 9.21
CA ILE A 18 -6.28 -13.96 10.35
C ILE A 18 -6.55 -13.18 11.65
N GLY A 19 -6.67 -13.89 12.76
CA GLY A 19 -7.01 -13.30 14.07
C GLY A 19 -8.50 -12.97 14.21
N ASP A 20 -8.91 -12.69 15.43
CA ASP A 20 -10.30 -12.47 15.85
C ASP A 20 -10.45 -11.32 16.88
N GLY A 21 -9.40 -10.51 17.07
CA GLY A 21 -9.40 -9.37 17.97
C GLY A 21 -10.46 -8.31 17.62
N ASP A 22 -10.77 -7.43 18.56
CA ASP A 22 -11.72 -6.33 18.37
C ASP A 22 -11.13 -5.12 17.62
N HIS A 23 -9.80 -5.08 17.48
CA HIS A 23 -9.09 -4.06 16.72
C HIS A 23 -8.72 -4.63 15.34
N LEU A 24 -9.27 -4.04 14.29
CA LEU A 24 -8.98 -4.38 12.91
C LEU A 24 -7.69 -3.70 12.45
N VAL A 25 -6.76 -4.46 11.88
CA VAL A 25 -5.71 -3.93 11.02
C VAL A 25 -6.04 -4.33 9.58
N ILE A 26 -6.41 -3.35 8.74
CA ILE A 26 -6.69 -3.59 7.33
C ILE A 26 -5.48 -3.16 6.49
N CYS A 27 -4.94 -4.09 5.68
CA CYS A 27 -3.69 -3.94 4.95
C CYS A 27 -3.95 -3.82 3.44
N LEU A 28 -3.79 -2.63 2.88
CA LEU A 28 -4.04 -2.35 1.46
C LEU A 28 -2.73 -2.44 0.67
N HIS A 29 -2.68 -3.37 -0.27
CA HIS A 29 -1.56 -3.51 -1.20
C HIS A 29 -1.63 -2.47 -2.34
N GLY A 30 -0.61 -2.43 -3.19
CA GLY A 30 -0.55 -1.54 -4.34
C GLY A 30 -0.41 -2.22 -5.69
N PHE A 31 0.17 -1.49 -6.66
CA PHE A 31 0.44 -1.96 -8.01
C PHE A 31 1.88 -2.50 -8.11
N PRO A 32 2.11 -3.62 -8.73
CA PRO A 32 1.17 -4.62 -9.24
C PRO A 32 1.01 -5.82 -8.29
N GLU A 33 0.78 -5.54 -7.03
CA GLU A 33 0.82 -6.50 -5.93
C GLU A 33 -0.44 -7.37 -5.80
N HIS A 34 -0.61 -7.96 -4.63
CA HIS A 34 -1.69 -8.84 -4.18
C HIS A 34 -1.67 -8.85 -2.65
N SER A 35 -2.72 -9.33 -1.98
CA SER A 35 -2.75 -9.51 -0.51
C SER A 35 -1.52 -10.21 0.06
N ILE A 36 -0.88 -11.10 -0.72
CA ILE A 36 0.35 -11.81 -0.36
C ILE A 36 1.53 -10.88 -0.04
N SER A 37 1.50 -9.62 -0.45
CA SER A 37 2.52 -8.64 -0.09
C SER A 37 2.62 -8.42 1.42
N TRP A 38 1.55 -8.73 2.15
CA TRP A 38 1.45 -8.63 3.60
C TRP A 38 1.72 -9.95 4.34
N ARG A 39 2.24 -11.00 3.66
CA ARG A 39 2.46 -12.35 4.21
C ARG A 39 3.28 -12.40 5.49
N PHE A 40 4.16 -11.43 5.71
CA PHE A 40 4.99 -11.33 6.90
C PHE A 40 4.29 -10.57 8.04
N GLN A 41 3.45 -9.59 7.72
CA GLN A 41 2.74 -8.75 8.69
C GLN A 41 1.48 -9.45 9.23
N LEU A 42 0.73 -10.15 8.38
CA LEU A 42 -0.52 -10.81 8.79
C LEU A 42 -0.33 -11.73 10.00
N PRO A 43 0.55 -12.76 9.95
CA PRO A 43 0.72 -13.66 11.08
C PRO A 43 1.36 -12.98 12.29
N TYR A 44 2.18 -11.96 12.07
CA TYR A 44 2.81 -11.21 13.15
C TYR A 44 1.78 -10.42 13.96
N LEU A 45 0.97 -9.62 13.29
CA LEU A 45 -0.08 -8.81 13.92
C LEU A 45 -1.15 -9.66 14.60
N ALA A 46 -1.50 -10.81 13.99
CA ALA A 46 -2.44 -11.74 14.61
C ALA A 46 -1.92 -12.31 15.93
N ARG A 47 -0.59 -12.60 16.04
CA ARG A 47 0.03 -13.02 17.31
C ARG A 47 -0.02 -11.94 18.40
N LEU A 48 -0.06 -10.68 18.00
CA LEU A 48 -0.24 -9.54 18.92
C LEU A 48 -1.71 -9.33 19.32
N GLY A 49 -2.65 -10.18 18.82
CA GLY A 49 -4.06 -10.14 19.19
C GLY A 49 -4.94 -9.30 18.26
N TYR A 50 -4.43 -8.80 17.14
CA TYR A 50 -5.21 -8.04 16.17
C TYR A 50 -6.03 -8.97 15.25
N ARG A 51 -7.19 -8.46 14.80
CA ARG A 51 -7.87 -8.99 13.61
C ARG A 51 -7.24 -8.35 12.38
N VAL A 52 -6.70 -9.16 11.47
CA VAL A 52 -5.94 -8.65 10.32
C VAL A 52 -6.60 -9.06 9.03
N TRP A 53 -6.94 -8.10 8.19
CA TRP A 53 -7.52 -8.27 6.87
C TRP A 53 -6.61 -7.70 5.80
N ALA A 54 -6.28 -8.48 4.79
CA ALA A 54 -5.59 -8.02 3.59
C ALA A 54 -6.47 -8.28 2.37
N PRO A 55 -7.30 -7.31 1.95
CA PRO A 55 -8.10 -7.45 0.75
C PRO A 55 -7.23 -7.38 -0.51
N ASN A 56 -7.56 -8.19 -1.51
CA ASN A 56 -7.22 -7.89 -2.87
C ASN A 56 -8.10 -6.73 -3.34
N LEU A 57 -7.49 -5.61 -3.70
CA LEU A 57 -8.23 -4.41 -4.14
C LEU A 57 -9.05 -4.70 -5.41
N ARG A 58 -10.02 -3.82 -5.77
CA ARG A 58 -10.80 -4.02 -7.00
C ARG A 58 -9.87 -4.19 -8.21
N GLY A 59 -10.13 -5.23 -9.00
CA GLY A 59 -9.31 -5.58 -10.16
C GLY A 59 -8.05 -6.38 -9.83
N TYR A 60 -7.95 -6.92 -8.61
CA TYR A 60 -6.86 -7.81 -8.18
C TYR A 60 -7.42 -9.11 -7.63
N GLY A 61 -6.63 -10.18 -7.70
CA GLY A 61 -7.03 -11.50 -7.24
C GLY A 61 -8.35 -11.97 -7.85
N ASN A 62 -9.24 -12.46 -7.02
CA ASN A 62 -10.62 -12.82 -7.37
C ASN A 62 -11.63 -11.69 -7.04
N SER A 63 -11.15 -10.52 -6.64
CA SER A 63 -12.02 -9.37 -6.39
C SER A 63 -12.65 -8.87 -7.68
N SER A 64 -13.82 -8.26 -7.56
CA SER A 64 -14.54 -7.67 -8.68
C SER A 64 -13.67 -6.70 -9.50
N ALA A 65 -13.72 -6.83 -10.82
CA ALA A 65 -12.98 -5.98 -11.76
C ALA A 65 -13.95 -5.22 -12.68
N PRO A 66 -14.62 -4.16 -12.19
CA PRO A 66 -15.59 -3.41 -12.97
C PRO A 66 -14.93 -2.79 -14.21
N ARG A 67 -15.67 -2.73 -15.32
CA ARG A 67 -15.15 -2.16 -16.56
C ARG A 67 -15.18 -0.63 -16.55
N GLY A 68 -14.23 -0.05 -17.26
CA GLY A 68 -14.16 1.39 -17.50
C GLY A 68 -13.36 2.17 -16.44
N ILE A 69 -12.77 3.26 -16.88
CA ILE A 69 -11.85 4.08 -16.07
C ILE A 69 -12.57 4.71 -14.86
N ALA A 70 -13.83 5.12 -15.03
CA ALA A 70 -14.60 5.77 -13.97
C ALA A 70 -14.83 4.87 -12.75
N ALA A 71 -14.85 3.54 -12.95
CA ALA A 71 -14.97 2.59 -11.84
C ALA A 71 -13.76 2.63 -10.88
N TYR A 72 -12.64 3.17 -11.33
CA TYR A 72 -11.38 3.28 -10.56
C TYR A 72 -11.12 4.72 -10.11
N SER A 73 -12.18 5.50 -9.89
CA SER A 73 -12.06 6.81 -9.26
C SER A 73 -11.67 6.64 -7.80
N LEU A 74 -10.93 7.61 -7.26
CA LEU A 74 -10.47 7.56 -5.87
C LEU A 74 -11.63 7.45 -4.87
N GLU A 75 -12.76 8.11 -5.18
CA GLU A 75 -13.99 8.03 -4.39
C GLU A 75 -14.48 6.58 -4.27
N ASN A 76 -14.56 5.87 -5.41
CA ASN A 76 -14.97 4.47 -5.41
C ASN A 76 -13.98 3.57 -4.66
N LEU A 77 -12.67 3.85 -4.78
CA LEU A 77 -11.64 3.08 -4.07
C LEU A 77 -11.71 3.33 -2.55
N MET A 78 -12.00 4.55 -2.11
CA MET A 78 -12.23 4.85 -0.70
C MET A 78 -13.53 4.21 -0.18
N ASP A 79 -14.58 4.19 -0.98
CA ASP A 79 -15.86 3.55 -0.63
C ASP A 79 -15.70 2.05 -0.43
N ASP A 80 -14.82 1.39 -1.21
CA ASP A 80 -14.50 -0.04 -1.01
C ASP A 80 -13.87 -0.27 0.36
N VAL A 81 -12.87 0.54 0.71
CA VAL A 81 -12.20 0.44 2.01
C VAL A 81 -13.20 0.70 3.14
N GLY A 82 -14.05 1.72 2.99
CA GLY A 82 -15.11 2.01 3.95
C GLY A 82 -16.06 0.84 4.15
N GLY A 83 -16.50 0.23 3.04
CA GLY A 83 -17.38 -0.93 3.10
C GLY A 83 -16.73 -2.18 3.72
N LEU A 84 -15.44 -2.41 3.47
CA LEU A 84 -14.69 -3.50 4.11
C LEU A 84 -14.55 -3.28 5.62
N ILE A 85 -14.29 -2.04 6.06
CA ILE A 85 -14.25 -1.68 7.48
C ILE A 85 -15.62 -1.90 8.13
N ASP A 86 -16.69 -1.44 7.47
CA ASP A 86 -18.07 -1.64 7.97
C ASP A 86 -18.40 -3.14 8.08
N ALA A 87 -18.00 -3.95 7.09
CA ALA A 87 -18.22 -5.40 7.09
C ALA A 87 -17.43 -6.14 8.20
N ALA A 88 -16.26 -5.64 8.58
CA ALA A 88 -15.47 -6.21 9.68
C ALA A 88 -16.13 -6.00 11.04
N GLY A 89 -16.89 -4.91 11.21
CA GLY A 89 -17.66 -4.61 12.41
C GLY A 89 -16.83 -4.36 13.68
N CYS A 90 -15.56 -3.95 13.51
CA CYS A 90 -14.67 -3.65 14.63
C CYS A 90 -14.84 -2.21 15.10
N SER A 91 -14.63 -1.97 16.41
CA SER A 91 -14.73 -0.63 17.01
C SER A 91 -13.46 0.21 16.82
N GLU A 92 -12.30 -0.45 16.71
CA GLU A 92 -11.00 0.16 16.48
C GLU A 92 -10.43 -0.32 15.16
N VAL A 93 -9.84 0.61 14.40
CA VAL A 93 -9.32 0.36 13.04
C VAL A 93 -7.96 1.01 12.87
N THR A 94 -6.97 0.22 12.50
CA THR A 94 -5.72 0.69 11.92
C THR A 94 -5.76 0.46 10.40
N LEU A 95 -5.56 1.52 9.63
CA LEU A 95 -5.41 1.44 8.18
C LEU A 95 -3.92 1.41 7.83
N MET A 96 -3.47 0.28 7.30
CA MET A 96 -2.09 0.07 6.84
C MET A 96 -2.06 -0.07 5.33
N ALA A 97 -1.11 0.58 4.65
CA ALA A 97 -1.18 0.66 3.20
C ALA A 97 0.17 0.88 2.53
N HIS A 98 0.31 0.34 1.32
CA HIS A 98 1.47 0.47 0.45
C HIS A 98 1.05 0.89 -0.97
N ASP A 99 1.87 1.64 -1.68
CA ASP A 99 1.70 2.10 -3.07
C ASP A 99 0.27 2.65 -3.34
N TRP A 100 -0.51 2.11 -4.29
CA TRP A 100 -1.88 2.56 -4.54
C TRP A 100 -2.79 2.43 -3.32
N GLY A 101 -2.59 1.40 -2.50
CA GLY A 101 -3.27 1.30 -1.22
C GLY A 101 -3.00 2.52 -0.34
N ALA A 102 -1.76 3.01 -0.31
CA ALA A 102 -1.38 4.19 0.46
C ALA A 102 -1.91 5.50 -0.16
N VAL A 103 -2.00 5.61 -1.49
CA VAL A 103 -2.71 6.73 -2.14
C VAL A 103 -4.17 6.78 -1.65
N ILE A 104 -4.85 5.64 -1.60
CA ILE A 104 -6.22 5.54 -1.08
C ILE A 104 -6.26 5.93 0.41
N ALA A 105 -5.35 5.37 1.21
CA ALA A 105 -5.32 5.56 2.66
C ALA A 105 -5.07 7.02 3.09
N TRP A 106 -4.18 7.73 2.40
CA TRP A 106 -3.98 9.17 2.61
C TRP A 106 -5.27 9.95 2.43
N HIS A 107 -5.97 9.74 1.31
CA HIS A 107 -7.23 10.43 1.04
C HIS A 107 -8.36 9.98 1.95
N PHE A 108 -8.40 8.70 2.31
CA PHE A 108 -9.35 8.14 3.26
C PHE A 108 -9.26 8.83 4.62
N ALA A 109 -8.04 8.99 5.14
CA ALA A 109 -7.77 9.66 6.41
C ALA A 109 -8.07 11.17 6.34
N MET A 110 -7.59 11.88 5.30
CA MET A 110 -7.84 13.31 5.11
C MET A 110 -9.33 13.64 5.07
N HIS A 111 -10.12 12.84 4.37
CA HIS A 111 -11.56 13.10 4.18
C HIS A 111 -12.45 12.39 5.20
N LYS A 112 -11.84 11.70 6.18
CA LYS A 112 -12.54 11.04 7.29
C LYS A 112 -13.69 10.15 6.80
N ILE A 113 -13.45 9.33 5.76
CA ILE A 113 -14.46 8.48 5.12
C ILE A 113 -15.10 7.52 6.12
N ARG A 114 -14.29 6.95 7.02
CA ARG A 114 -14.70 6.27 8.26
C ARG A 114 -13.73 6.64 9.35
N LYS A 115 -14.13 6.43 10.60
CA LYS A 115 -13.22 6.55 11.74
C LYS A 115 -12.11 5.51 11.59
N ILE A 116 -10.89 5.94 11.69
CA ILE A 116 -9.71 5.11 11.91
C ILE A 116 -8.97 5.64 13.14
N ASP A 117 -8.30 4.78 13.87
CA ASP A 117 -7.60 5.13 15.10
C ASP A 117 -6.11 5.32 14.86
N ARG A 118 -5.55 4.67 13.84
CA ARG A 118 -4.15 4.83 13.39
C ARG A 118 -4.03 4.68 11.88
N LEU A 119 -3.00 5.30 11.31
CA LEU A 119 -2.64 5.20 9.90
C LEU A 119 -1.19 4.73 9.77
N VAL A 120 -0.94 3.75 8.91
CA VAL A 120 0.41 3.29 8.57
C VAL A 120 0.59 3.35 7.06
N ILE A 121 1.63 4.06 6.62
CA ILE A 121 1.94 4.28 5.20
C ILE A 121 3.33 3.73 4.88
N CYS A 122 3.41 2.90 3.87
CA CYS A 122 4.65 2.36 3.33
C CYS A 122 4.93 2.96 1.95
N ASN A 123 6.06 3.64 1.80
CA ASN A 123 6.62 4.14 0.52
C ASN A 123 5.65 4.87 -0.42
N VAL A 124 4.81 5.76 0.12
CA VAL A 124 4.06 6.72 -0.71
C VAL A 124 3.95 8.05 0.02
N PRO A 125 4.35 9.16 -0.60
CA PRO A 125 4.31 10.46 0.03
C PRO A 125 2.89 10.98 0.17
N HIS A 126 2.68 11.85 1.16
CA HIS A 126 1.46 12.65 1.22
C HIS A 126 1.31 13.52 -0.04
N PRO A 127 0.09 13.68 -0.61
CA PRO A 127 -0.10 14.41 -1.88
C PRO A 127 0.44 15.84 -1.90
N GLY A 128 0.47 16.53 -0.77
CA GLY A 128 1.00 17.89 -0.65
C GLY A 128 2.51 17.96 -0.93
N PRO A 129 3.35 17.32 -0.11
CA PRO A 129 4.79 17.19 -0.35
C PRO A 129 5.13 16.60 -1.72
N ALA A 130 4.41 15.56 -2.16
CA ALA A 130 4.59 14.96 -3.48
C ALA A 130 4.44 15.99 -4.60
N ALA A 131 3.43 16.85 -4.52
CA ALA A 131 3.21 17.91 -5.51
C ALA A 131 4.29 19.00 -5.43
N ALA A 132 4.75 19.36 -4.24
CA ALA A 132 5.80 20.35 -4.02
C ALA A 132 7.17 19.88 -4.50
N ALA A 133 7.49 18.60 -4.31
CA ALA A 133 8.75 17.99 -4.71
C ALA A 133 8.81 17.59 -6.21
N MET A 134 7.77 17.88 -7.00
CA MET A 134 7.73 17.53 -8.41
C MET A 134 8.81 18.30 -9.19
N ASN A 135 9.87 17.59 -9.56
CA ASN A 135 11.00 18.08 -10.31
C ASN A 135 11.33 17.16 -11.50
N TRP A 136 12.32 17.51 -12.31
CA TRP A 136 12.72 16.69 -13.47
C TRP A 136 13.18 15.27 -13.09
N GLY A 137 13.77 15.07 -11.90
CA GLY A 137 14.18 13.77 -11.39
C GLY A 137 12.96 12.89 -11.12
N GLN A 138 12.00 13.40 -10.35
CA GLN A 138 10.76 12.70 -10.06
C GLN A 138 9.91 12.46 -11.32
N LEU A 139 9.86 13.44 -12.22
CA LEU A 139 9.12 13.29 -13.47
C LEU A 139 9.69 12.15 -14.34
N LYS A 140 11.02 12.01 -14.37
CA LYS A 140 11.66 10.88 -15.05
C LYS A 140 11.31 9.54 -14.41
N LYS A 141 11.29 9.44 -13.07
CA LYS A 141 10.86 8.23 -12.35
C LYS A 141 9.40 7.90 -12.63
N SER A 142 8.54 8.91 -12.81
CA SER A 142 7.09 8.77 -13.01
C SER A 142 6.67 8.57 -14.49
N TRP A 143 7.60 8.32 -15.42
CA TRP A 143 7.32 8.17 -16.86
C TRP A 143 6.26 7.12 -17.17
N TYR A 144 6.21 6.05 -16.38
CA TYR A 144 5.27 4.95 -16.53
C TYR A 144 3.80 5.39 -16.37
N ILE A 145 3.51 6.43 -15.59
CA ILE A 145 2.17 7.00 -15.45
C ILE A 145 1.64 7.50 -16.81
N LEU A 146 2.52 8.15 -17.60
CA LEU A 146 2.19 8.59 -18.96
C LEU A 146 2.11 7.40 -19.93
N PHE A 147 3.01 6.43 -19.81
CA PHE A 147 2.98 5.21 -20.59
C PHE A 147 1.67 4.44 -20.40
N PHE A 148 1.16 4.35 -19.18
CA PHE A 148 -0.11 3.68 -18.87
C PHE A 148 -1.34 4.39 -19.48
N GLN A 149 -1.19 5.61 -19.98
CA GLN A 149 -2.26 6.27 -20.71
C GLN A 149 -2.45 5.74 -22.15
N LEU A 150 -1.47 5.02 -22.68
CA LEU A 150 -1.59 4.42 -24.01
C LEU A 150 -2.61 3.27 -24.00
N PRO A 151 -3.38 3.10 -25.08
CA PRO A 151 -4.35 2.02 -25.16
C PRO A 151 -3.65 0.69 -25.50
N ARG A 152 -3.97 -0.39 -24.77
CA ARG A 152 -3.59 -1.78 -25.02
C ARG A 152 -2.09 -2.10 -25.04
N LEU A 153 -1.22 -1.12 -25.22
CA LEU A 153 0.24 -1.35 -25.26
C LEU A 153 0.79 -1.69 -23.88
N PRO A 154 0.47 -0.92 -22.81
CA PRO A 154 0.92 -1.27 -21.45
C PRO A 154 0.47 -2.66 -21.02
N GLU A 155 -0.80 -3.00 -21.23
CA GLU A 155 -1.36 -4.31 -20.88
C GLU A 155 -0.56 -5.44 -21.57
N ARG A 156 -0.29 -5.30 -22.85
CA ARG A 156 0.49 -6.29 -23.62
C ARG A 156 1.93 -6.41 -23.13
N MET A 157 2.54 -5.31 -22.72
CA MET A 157 3.92 -5.32 -22.23
C MET A 157 4.03 -5.93 -20.84
N LEU A 158 3.13 -5.60 -19.93
CA LEU A 158 3.10 -6.11 -18.57
C LEU A 158 2.81 -7.63 -18.50
N LEU A 159 2.08 -8.15 -19.49
CA LEU A 159 1.78 -9.59 -19.59
C LEU A 159 2.87 -10.43 -20.26
N LYS A 160 3.94 -9.79 -20.81
CA LYS A 160 5.09 -10.51 -21.38
C LYS A 160 6.03 -11.01 -20.30
N SER A 161 6.83 -12.04 -20.64
CA SER A 161 7.96 -12.48 -19.83
C SER A 161 9.12 -11.43 -19.90
N PRO A 162 9.77 -11.13 -18.72
CA PRO A 162 9.66 -11.82 -17.43
C PRO A 162 8.39 -11.42 -16.67
N GLY A 163 7.45 -10.88 -16.72
CA GLY A 163 6.22 -10.62 -15.98
C GLY A 163 6.38 -9.69 -14.79
N MET A 164 5.26 -9.44 -14.12
CA MET A 164 5.18 -8.49 -13.01
C MET A 164 5.88 -8.99 -11.75
N GLY A 165 5.77 -10.28 -11.46
CA GLY A 165 6.42 -10.87 -10.30
C GLY A 165 7.93 -10.79 -10.37
N ALA A 166 8.51 -11.10 -11.54
CA ALA A 166 9.95 -10.95 -11.77
C ALA A 166 10.39 -9.47 -11.73
N MET A 167 9.54 -8.54 -12.16
CA MET A 167 9.81 -7.10 -12.06
C MET A 167 9.90 -6.68 -10.58
N ILE A 168 8.93 -7.08 -9.75
CA ILE A 168 8.95 -6.81 -8.30
C ILE A 168 10.25 -7.39 -7.70
N GLN A 169 10.51 -8.68 -7.90
CA GLN A 169 11.69 -9.35 -7.34
C GLN A 169 13.00 -8.68 -7.77
N SER A 170 13.14 -8.30 -9.04
CA SER A 170 14.37 -7.67 -9.56
C SER A 170 14.62 -6.26 -9.06
N THR A 171 13.61 -5.59 -8.50
CA THR A 171 13.67 -4.24 -7.96
C THR A 171 13.63 -4.21 -6.43
N ALA A 172 13.48 -5.37 -5.81
CA ALA A 172 13.52 -5.54 -4.37
C ALA A 172 14.95 -5.47 -3.82
N ALA A 173 15.12 -4.93 -2.61
CA ALA A 173 16.38 -4.93 -1.88
C ALA A 173 16.71 -6.32 -1.31
N ALA A 174 15.67 -7.11 -1.00
CA ALA A 174 15.79 -8.49 -0.51
C ALA A 174 15.06 -9.47 -1.46
N PRO A 175 15.59 -9.74 -2.68
CA PRO A 175 14.94 -10.60 -3.67
C PRO A 175 14.70 -12.03 -3.18
N GLU A 176 15.47 -12.51 -2.20
CA GLU A 176 15.31 -13.81 -1.53
C GLU A 176 13.97 -13.94 -0.79
N ASN A 177 13.36 -12.84 -0.40
CA ASN A 177 12.05 -12.82 0.25
C ASN A 177 10.92 -13.14 -0.75
N PHE A 178 11.20 -13.14 -2.05
CA PHE A 178 10.23 -13.41 -3.11
C PHE A 178 10.46 -14.81 -3.69
N SER A 179 9.88 -15.83 -3.06
CA SER A 179 9.95 -17.20 -3.58
C SER A 179 9.34 -17.32 -4.98
N GLU A 180 9.68 -18.36 -5.72
CA GLU A 180 9.10 -18.65 -7.02
C GLU A 180 7.56 -18.68 -6.99
N ALA A 181 6.98 -19.21 -5.92
CA ALA A 181 5.53 -19.24 -5.75
C ALA A 181 4.92 -17.83 -5.60
N VAL A 182 5.58 -16.92 -4.89
CA VAL A 182 5.15 -15.52 -4.76
C VAL A 182 5.25 -14.78 -6.10
N VAL A 183 6.37 -14.96 -6.81
CA VAL A 183 6.57 -14.40 -8.16
C VAL A 183 5.49 -14.88 -9.13
N ALA A 184 5.23 -16.20 -9.15
CA ALA A 184 4.20 -16.81 -9.99
C ALA A 184 2.80 -16.29 -9.67
N LEU A 185 2.49 -16.06 -8.40
CA LEU A 185 1.20 -15.52 -7.95
C LEU A 185 0.96 -14.09 -8.47
N TYR A 186 1.96 -13.22 -8.43
CA TYR A 186 1.86 -11.87 -9.00
C TYR A 186 1.61 -11.91 -10.52
N ASP A 187 2.27 -12.82 -11.23
CA ASP A 187 2.07 -13.01 -12.67
C ASP A 187 0.69 -13.57 -13.00
N GLU A 188 0.21 -14.55 -12.22
CA GLU A 188 -1.13 -15.10 -12.36
C GLU A 188 -2.20 -14.07 -12.09
N ASN A 189 -2.04 -13.28 -11.02
CA ASN A 189 -2.95 -12.18 -10.68
C ASN A 189 -3.15 -11.22 -11.85
N ALA A 190 -2.07 -10.83 -12.53
CA ALA A 190 -2.15 -9.93 -13.68
C ALA A 190 -2.89 -10.52 -14.89
N ARG A 191 -2.77 -11.85 -15.09
CA ARG A 191 -3.40 -12.55 -16.23
C ARG A 191 -4.86 -12.91 -15.97
N ARG A 192 -5.27 -12.96 -14.71
CA ARG A 192 -6.62 -13.38 -14.31
C ARG A 192 -7.65 -12.31 -14.70
N ASN A 193 -8.75 -12.73 -15.32
CA ASN A 193 -9.95 -11.89 -15.56
C ASN A 193 -9.68 -10.49 -16.15
N ASP A 194 -8.63 -10.33 -16.96
CA ASP A 194 -8.20 -9.01 -17.48
C ASP A 194 -7.77 -8.01 -16.36
N ASN A 195 -7.32 -8.52 -15.22
CA ASN A 195 -6.92 -7.71 -14.08
C ASN A 195 -5.86 -6.66 -14.44
N VAL A 196 -4.96 -6.96 -15.37
CA VAL A 196 -3.96 -5.98 -15.83
C VAL A 196 -4.60 -4.68 -16.33
N SER A 197 -5.72 -4.75 -17.05
CA SER A 197 -6.46 -3.56 -17.50
C SER A 197 -7.07 -2.80 -16.31
N ALA A 198 -7.58 -3.53 -15.32
CA ALA A 198 -8.11 -2.99 -14.08
C ALA A 198 -7.03 -2.26 -13.27
N MET A 199 -5.87 -2.90 -13.08
CA MET A 199 -4.71 -2.34 -12.41
C MET A 199 -4.25 -1.02 -13.05
N ILE A 200 -4.16 -0.98 -14.39
CA ILE A 200 -3.78 0.23 -15.14
C ILE A 200 -4.85 1.33 -15.01
N ASN A 201 -6.11 0.97 -14.82
CA ASN A 201 -7.19 1.94 -14.70
C ASN A 201 -7.10 2.81 -13.44
N TYR A 202 -6.37 2.43 -12.39
CA TYR A 202 -6.03 3.31 -11.27
C TYR A 202 -5.29 4.56 -11.77
N TYR A 203 -4.26 4.36 -12.58
CA TYR A 203 -3.48 5.46 -13.19
C TYR A 203 -4.29 6.25 -14.23
N ARG A 204 -5.11 5.57 -15.02
CA ARG A 204 -6.00 6.21 -16.00
C ARG A 204 -7.10 7.04 -15.31
N GLY A 205 -7.64 6.55 -14.19
CA GLY A 205 -8.61 7.24 -13.35
C GLY A 205 -8.06 8.55 -12.79
N LEU A 206 -6.81 8.51 -12.33
CA LEU A 206 -6.12 9.69 -11.81
C LEU A 206 -5.95 10.77 -12.89
N VAL A 207 -5.48 10.40 -14.07
CA VAL A 207 -5.12 11.35 -15.15
C VAL A 207 -6.36 11.70 -16.00
N ARG A 208 -6.93 10.71 -16.71
CA ARG A 208 -8.04 10.91 -17.66
C ARG A 208 -9.41 10.93 -17.01
N GLY A 209 -9.56 10.23 -15.87
CA GLY A 209 -10.82 10.22 -15.11
C GLY A 209 -11.09 11.50 -14.33
N GLY A 210 -10.21 12.50 -14.42
CA GLY A 210 -10.33 13.77 -13.70
C GLY A 210 -10.00 13.69 -12.21
N GLY A 211 -9.33 12.62 -11.78
CA GLY A 211 -8.94 12.41 -10.39
C GLY A 211 -8.11 13.55 -9.82
N MET A 212 -7.07 13.98 -10.53
CA MET A 212 -6.22 15.13 -10.13
C MET A 212 -7.02 16.42 -9.91
N ARG A 213 -8.02 16.72 -10.75
CA ARG A 213 -8.88 17.90 -10.60
C ARG A 213 -9.80 17.78 -9.37
N ARG A 214 -10.31 16.56 -9.12
CA ARG A 214 -11.15 16.29 -7.93
C ARG A 214 -10.34 16.39 -6.66
N GLN A 215 -9.15 15.82 -6.60
CA GLN A 215 -8.25 15.95 -5.45
C GLN A 215 -7.95 17.42 -5.14
N LYS A 216 -7.64 18.23 -6.17
CA LYS A 216 -7.41 19.67 -5.99
C LYS A 216 -8.63 20.39 -5.41
N ARG A 217 -9.86 19.99 -5.77
CA ARG A 217 -11.10 20.59 -5.23
C ARG A 217 -11.38 20.17 -3.79
N LEU A 218 -11.08 18.94 -3.44
CA LEU A 218 -11.27 18.40 -2.10
C LEU A 218 -10.28 19.03 -1.10
N GLY A 219 -9.14 19.53 -1.59
CA GLY A 219 -8.07 20.07 -0.77
C GLY A 219 -7.28 18.99 -0.06
N LEU A 220 -6.45 19.42 0.89
CA LEU A 220 -5.57 18.57 1.68
C LEU A 220 -5.81 18.87 3.18
N PRO A 221 -6.94 18.43 3.75
CA PRO A 221 -7.18 18.57 5.19
C PRO A 221 -6.09 17.92 6.02
N ILE A 222 -5.75 18.53 7.15
CA ILE A 222 -4.78 17.97 8.08
C ILE A 222 -5.29 16.65 8.65
N ILE A 223 -4.41 15.65 8.66
CA ILE A 223 -4.65 14.35 9.26
C ILE A 223 -4.37 14.46 10.76
N THR A 224 -5.36 14.09 11.56
CA THR A 224 -5.32 14.22 13.02
C THR A 224 -5.09 12.87 13.73
N VAL A 225 -5.12 11.77 12.99
CA VAL A 225 -4.86 10.45 13.58
C VAL A 225 -3.36 10.16 13.64
N PRO A 226 -2.86 9.49 14.69
CA PRO A 226 -1.48 9.05 14.75
C PRO A 226 -1.08 8.30 13.48
N THR A 227 0.03 8.72 12.88
CA THR A 227 0.48 8.20 11.58
C THR A 227 1.92 7.74 11.65
N LEU A 228 2.17 6.48 11.29
CA LEU A 228 3.49 5.93 11.03
C LEU A 228 3.76 5.92 9.53
N MET A 229 4.85 6.53 9.10
CA MET A 229 5.31 6.48 7.72
C MET A 229 6.66 5.77 7.67
N LEU A 230 6.72 4.66 6.95
CA LEU A 230 7.93 3.86 6.72
C LEU A 230 8.39 4.08 5.28
N TRP A 231 9.66 4.42 5.10
CA TRP A 231 10.19 4.79 3.79
C TRP A 231 11.52 4.09 3.51
N GLY A 232 11.54 3.22 2.49
CA GLY A 232 12.76 2.66 1.93
C GLY A 232 13.47 3.71 1.09
N GLU A 233 14.71 4.04 1.43
CA GLU A 233 15.44 5.16 0.80
C GLU A 233 15.83 4.88 -0.66
N ASP A 234 15.99 3.59 -1.03
CA ASP A 234 16.37 3.16 -2.38
C ASP A 234 15.16 2.95 -3.30
N ASP A 235 14.06 3.65 -3.03
CA ASP A 235 12.85 3.61 -3.87
C ASP A 235 13.14 4.10 -5.29
N MET A 236 12.94 3.21 -6.26
CA MET A 236 13.18 3.50 -7.67
C MET A 236 12.09 4.37 -8.31
N ALA A 237 10.88 4.36 -7.76
CA ALA A 237 9.70 5.04 -8.30
C ALA A 237 9.50 6.44 -7.69
N LEU A 238 9.79 6.57 -6.39
CA LEU A 238 9.51 7.76 -5.61
C LEU A 238 10.79 8.24 -4.90
N SER A 239 11.09 9.52 -5.03
CA SER A 239 12.27 10.12 -4.42
C SER A 239 11.99 10.48 -2.96
N ILE A 240 12.99 10.36 -2.09
CA ILE A 240 12.90 10.67 -0.66
C ILE A 240 12.45 12.12 -0.40
N GLU A 241 12.83 13.04 -1.28
CA GLU A 241 12.44 14.45 -1.19
C GLU A 241 10.92 14.65 -1.23
N THR A 242 10.18 13.68 -1.76
CA THR A 242 8.70 13.72 -1.78
C THR A 242 8.09 13.53 -0.39
N THR A 243 8.87 13.12 0.60
CA THR A 243 8.44 12.99 2.00
C THR A 243 8.58 14.28 2.79
N TYR A 244 9.44 15.21 2.34
CA TYR A 244 9.80 16.43 3.10
C TYR A 244 8.59 17.37 3.19
N GLY A 245 8.27 17.79 4.41
CA GLY A 245 7.10 18.63 4.69
C GLY A 245 5.81 17.84 5.01
N THR A 246 5.87 16.50 5.10
CA THR A 246 4.71 15.69 5.51
C THR A 246 4.20 16.07 6.89
N GLU A 247 5.08 16.53 7.80
CA GLU A 247 4.77 17.03 9.13
C GLU A 247 3.86 18.28 9.13
N ASN A 248 3.77 18.99 8.00
CA ASN A 248 2.83 20.12 7.86
C ASN A 248 1.40 19.67 7.53
N HIS A 249 1.19 18.39 7.27
CA HIS A 249 -0.08 17.80 6.85
C HIS A 249 -0.60 16.72 7.81
N VAL A 250 0.21 16.33 8.80
CA VAL A 250 -0.10 15.27 9.77
C VAL A 250 0.29 15.75 11.16
N GLU A 251 -0.67 15.87 12.08
CA GLU A 251 -0.45 16.41 13.44
C GLU A 251 0.48 15.53 14.28
N ASP A 252 0.30 14.21 14.20
CA ASP A 252 1.07 13.22 14.95
C ASP A 252 1.74 12.26 13.95
N LEU A 253 2.91 12.65 13.45
CA LEU A 253 3.70 11.90 12.46
C LEU A 253 4.94 11.27 13.07
N THR A 254 5.04 9.98 12.97
CA THR A 254 6.30 9.24 13.12
C THR A 254 6.79 8.81 11.75
N LEU A 255 7.92 9.34 11.28
CA LEU A 255 8.55 8.98 10.01
C LEU A 255 9.84 8.22 10.28
N ARG A 256 10.01 7.07 9.62
CA ARG A 256 11.21 6.23 9.70
C ARG A 256 11.74 5.94 8.32
N TYR A 257 13.02 6.25 8.12
CA TYR A 257 13.75 5.93 6.90
C TYR A 257 14.52 4.64 7.08
N LEU A 258 14.46 3.77 6.06
CA LEU A 258 15.12 2.48 6.02
C LEU A 258 16.17 2.51 4.91
N ALA A 259 17.43 2.74 5.30
CA ALA A 259 18.54 2.83 4.35
C ALA A 259 18.80 1.47 3.66
N GLY A 260 19.03 1.49 2.36
CA GLY A 260 19.26 0.28 1.57
C GLY A 260 18.01 -0.55 1.28
N ILE A 261 16.83 -0.06 1.64
CA ILE A 261 15.54 -0.73 1.41
C ILE A 261 14.82 -0.08 0.26
N SER A 262 14.19 -0.91 -0.60
CA SER A 262 13.55 -0.47 -1.83
C SER A 262 12.10 0.02 -1.60
N HIS A 263 11.37 0.19 -2.71
CA HIS A 263 9.94 0.48 -2.71
C HIS A 263 9.09 -0.54 -1.92
N TRP A 264 9.52 -1.80 -1.90
CA TRP A 264 8.79 -2.93 -1.31
C TRP A 264 9.07 -3.10 0.20
N VAL A 265 9.08 -2.01 0.94
CA VAL A 265 9.60 -1.92 2.32
C VAL A 265 9.07 -3.01 3.26
N GLN A 266 7.78 -3.35 3.19
CA GLN A 266 7.14 -4.37 4.03
C GLN A 266 7.56 -5.80 3.67
N GLN A 267 8.09 -5.99 2.46
CA GLN A 267 8.56 -7.27 1.95
C GLN A 267 10.08 -7.39 2.04
N ASP A 268 10.82 -6.28 1.88
CA ASP A 268 12.28 -6.24 1.95
C ASP A 268 12.81 -6.35 3.37
N ALA A 269 12.18 -5.66 4.33
CA ALA A 269 12.64 -5.58 5.73
C ALA A 269 11.52 -5.99 6.71
N PRO A 270 10.95 -7.20 6.59
CA PRO A 270 9.75 -7.58 7.34
C PRO A 270 9.94 -7.54 8.85
N GLU A 271 11.12 -7.96 9.38
CA GLU A 271 11.40 -7.96 10.83
C GLU A 271 11.43 -6.54 11.38
N ALA A 272 12.12 -5.63 10.70
CA ALA A 272 12.20 -4.22 11.11
C ALA A 272 10.84 -3.54 11.05
N VAL A 273 10.09 -3.76 9.94
CA VAL A 273 8.73 -3.23 9.77
C VAL A 273 7.81 -3.77 10.87
N ASN A 274 7.86 -5.06 11.17
CA ASN A 274 7.04 -5.67 12.21
C ASN A 274 7.35 -5.10 13.60
N THR A 275 8.63 -4.92 13.95
CA THR A 275 9.04 -4.31 15.22
C THR A 275 8.58 -2.86 15.34
N MET A 276 8.68 -2.08 14.26
CA MET A 276 8.21 -0.70 14.22
C MET A 276 6.67 -0.62 14.34
N LEU A 277 5.96 -1.55 13.70
CA LEU A 277 4.50 -1.66 13.81
C LEU A 277 4.07 -1.98 15.24
N GLU A 278 4.71 -2.96 15.87
CA GLU A 278 4.40 -3.34 17.26
C GLU A 278 4.53 -2.16 18.21
N ALA A 279 5.67 -1.45 18.16
CA ALA A 279 5.90 -0.27 18.98
C ALA A 279 4.85 0.83 18.73
N PHE A 280 4.56 1.11 17.45
CA PHE A 280 3.56 2.13 17.07
C PHE A 280 2.15 1.77 17.54
N LEU A 281 1.76 0.52 17.38
CA LEU A 281 0.43 0.04 17.78
C LEU A 281 0.27 0.00 19.31
N ALA A 282 1.35 -0.26 20.04
CA ALA A 282 1.40 -0.19 21.50
C ALA A 282 1.43 1.26 22.04
N GLY A 283 1.62 2.27 21.18
CA GLY A 283 1.82 3.66 21.60
C GLY A 283 3.18 3.92 22.23
N GLU A 284 4.15 3.08 21.92
CA GLU A 284 5.54 3.19 22.39
C GLU A 284 6.41 3.92 21.36
N PRO A 285 7.58 4.44 21.76
CA PRO A 285 8.53 5.05 20.83
C PRO A 285 8.93 4.07 19.73
N VAL A 286 8.67 4.41 18.48
CA VAL A 286 9.07 3.58 17.33
C VAL A 286 10.59 3.65 17.16
N PRO A 287 11.31 2.52 17.12
CA PRO A 287 12.76 2.51 17.00
C PRO A 287 13.22 3.06 15.64
N GLU A 288 14.44 3.59 15.61
CA GLU A 288 15.14 3.92 14.36
C GLU A 288 15.66 2.63 13.69
N TYR A 289 15.67 2.59 12.35
CA TYR A 289 16.13 1.41 11.61
C TYR A 289 17.56 1.00 11.94
N GLN A 290 18.46 1.99 12.06
CA GLN A 290 19.86 1.74 12.42
C GLN A 290 20.03 1.08 13.79
N ALA A 291 19.16 1.40 14.75
CA ALA A 291 19.18 0.76 16.07
C ALA A 291 18.79 -0.73 15.98
N LEU A 292 17.85 -1.07 15.11
CA LEU A 292 17.43 -2.46 14.87
C LEU A 292 18.54 -3.29 14.21
N LEU A 293 19.29 -2.73 13.25
CA LEU A 293 20.44 -3.38 12.61
C LEU A 293 21.56 -3.64 13.61
N GLY A 294 21.83 -2.69 14.51
CA GLY A 294 22.84 -2.85 15.57
C GLY A 294 22.49 -3.96 16.57
N ALA A 295 21.21 -4.08 16.95
CA ALA A 295 20.74 -5.12 17.86
C ALA A 295 20.83 -6.52 17.23
N ALA A 296 20.48 -6.65 15.94
CA ALA A 296 20.60 -7.92 15.23
C ALA A 296 22.05 -8.40 15.12
N SER A 297 23.01 -7.49 14.90
CA SER A 297 24.43 -7.81 14.79
C SER A 297 25.02 -8.30 16.11
N THR A 298 24.55 -7.83 17.27
CA THR A 298 25.00 -8.25 18.59
C THR A 298 24.46 -9.61 19.03
N SER A 299 23.26 -9.99 18.54
CA SER A 299 22.62 -11.28 18.86
C SER A 299 23.24 -12.48 18.12
N VAL A 300 23.98 -12.26 17.04
CA VAL A 300 24.65 -13.32 16.24
C VAL A 300 26.06 -13.65 16.82
N LEU A 301 26.62 -12.79 17.69
CA LEU A 301 27.94 -12.94 18.26
C LEU A 301 27.94 -13.46 19.73
N GLY A 302 26.78 -13.74 20.29
CA GLY A 302 26.58 -14.31 21.63
C GLY A 302 25.96 -15.71 21.58
#